data_05eba34d65910eb8210981ea8abff8ce
#
_entry.id   05eba34d65910eb8210981ea8abff8ce
#
_cell.length_a   1.000
_cell.length_b   1.000
_cell.length_c   1.000
_cell.angle_alpha   90.00
_cell.angle_beta   90.00
_cell.angle_gamma   90.00
#
_symmetry.space_group_name_H-M   'P 1'
#
loop_
_entity.id
_entity.type
_entity.pdbx_description
1 polymer ?
#
loop_
_entity_poly.entity_id
_entity_poly.type
_entity_poly.pdbx_seq_one_letter_code
_entity_poly.pdbx_strand_id
1 'polypeptide(L)'
;FPYRTIIGETAPLYCTSLGKVMMAFMPSEELEAYLTQSVSFHTFTRYTITEPDRLRQEAALIREKGFSVDNEEHEYGVKCVGVPVLLPESSQVAAFSASGPASAFDGSDLEQKAKALKEASFLMRERLRTLA
;
A
#
# COMPACT_ATOMS: atom_id res chain seq x y z
N PHE A 1 -6.22 14.50 -14.61
CA PHE A 1 -6.12 13.67 -13.40
C PHE A 1 -6.22 14.55 -12.16
N PRO A 2 -7.45 14.70 -11.62
CA PRO A 2 -7.66 15.57 -10.48
C PRO A 2 -7.38 14.84 -9.16
N TYR A 3 -6.14 14.54 -8.89
CA TYR A 3 -5.74 13.95 -7.62
C TYR A 3 -5.37 15.06 -6.63
N ARG A 4 -5.90 14.97 -5.43
CA ARG A 4 -5.51 15.92 -4.40
C ARG A 4 -5.24 15.18 -3.09
N THR A 5 -4.23 15.65 -2.39
CA THR A 5 -3.86 15.16 -1.07
C THR A 5 -4.06 16.29 -0.06
N ILE A 6 -4.73 15.99 1.03
CA ILE A 6 -4.95 16.92 2.12
C ILE A 6 -4.26 16.40 3.37
N ILE A 7 -3.37 17.21 3.93
CA ILE A 7 -2.65 16.85 5.15
C ILE A 7 -3.67 16.70 6.29
N GLY A 8 -3.56 15.59 7.03
CA GLY A 8 -4.45 15.28 8.13
C GLY A 8 -5.66 14.45 7.78
N GLU A 9 -5.91 14.21 6.49
CA GLU A 9 -6.95 13.27 6.07
C GLU A 9 -6.53 11.84 6.33
N THR A 10 -7.49 11.01 6.74
CA THR A 10 -7.27 9.56 6.86
C THR A 10 -7.72 8.87 5.58
N ALA A 11 -7.07 7.75 5.27
CA ALA A 11 -7.42 6.91 4.13
C ALA A 11 -7.62 5.47 4.60
N PRO A 12 -8.51 4.70 3.95
CA PRO A 12 -8.72 3.32 4.33
C PRO A 12 -7.47 2.46 4.09
N LEU A 13 -7.21 1.50 4.98
CA LEU A 13 -6.06 0.59 4.81
C LEU A 13 -6.28 -0.42 3.68
N TYR A 14 -7.48 -0.95 3.57
CA TYR A 14 -7.74 -2.12 2.72
C TYR A 14 -7.81 -1.83 1.22
N CYS A 15 -7.92 -0.58 0.81
CA CYS A 15 -8.14 -0.23 -0.59
C CYS A 15 -7.23 0.89 -1.12
N THR A 16 -6.17 1.21 -0.40
CA THR A 16 -5.16 2.16 -0.85
C THR A 16 -3.81 1.46 -0.89
N SER A 17 -2.90 1.92 -1.75
CA SER A 17 -1.58 1.30 -1.86
C SER A 17 -0.79 1.46 -0.56
N LEU A 18 -0.82 2.63 0.06
CA LEU A 18 -0.15 2.88 1.34
C LEU A 18 -0.76 2.02 2.44
N GLY A 19 -2.10 1.96 2.50
CA GLY A 19 -2.80 1.17 3.51
C GLY A 19 -2.52 -0.31 3.38
N LYS A 20 -2.52 -0.82 2.15
CA LYS A 20 -2.26 -2.25 1.90
C LYS A 20 -0.83 -2.62 2.26
N VAL A 21 0.13 -1.72 2.04
CA VAL A 21 1.52 -1.92 2.51
C VAL A 21 1.55 -1.98 4.04
N MET A 22 0.86 -1.07 4.69
CA MET A 22 0.80 -1.05 6.17
C MET A 22 0.20 -2.35 6.70
N MET A 23 -0.88 -2.83 6.10
CA MET A 23 -1.49 -4.12 6.45
C MET A 23 -0.50 -5.28 6.30
N ALA A 24 0.22 -5.30 5.18
CA ALA A 24 1.11 -6.40 4.86
C ALA A 24 2.28 -6.54 5.84
N PHE A 25 2.74 -5.42 6.38
CA PHE A 25 3.94 -5.40 7.21
C PHE A 25 3.67 -5.14 8.69
N MET A 26 2.39 -5.02 9.09
CA MET A 26 2.05 -4.95 10.52
C MET A 26 2.17 -6.34 11.17
N PRO A 27 2.30 -6.42 12.50
CA PRO A 27 2.29 -7.71 13.18
C PRO A 27 1.02 -8.51 12.84
N SER A 28 1.15 -9.84 12.74
CA SER A 28 0.03 -10.69 12.32
C SER A 28 -1.19 -10.58 13.25
N GLU A 29 -0.97 -10.37 14.54
CA GLU A 29 -2.06 -10.18 15.50
C GLU A 29 -2.85 -8.90 15.21
N GLU A 30 -2.14 -7.83 14.85
CA GLU A 30 -2.77 -6.55 14.47
C GLU A 30 -3.57 -6.70 13.18
N LEU A 31 -3.00 -7.40 12.20
CA LEU A 31 -3.69 -7.67 10.94
C LEU A 31 -4.98 -8.45 11.18
N GLU A 32 -4.93 -9.51 11.98
CA GLU A 32 -6.11 -10.31 12.28
C GLU A 32 -7.17 -9.51 13.03
N ALA A 33 -6.77 -8.68 13.97
CA ALA A 33 -7.71 -7.81 14.68
C ALA A 33 -8.40 -6.84 13.71
N TYR A 34 -7.65 -6.30 12.76
CA TYR A 34 -8.19 -5.41 11.74
C TYR A 34 -9.18 -6.14 10.81
N LEU A 35 -8.80 -7.33 10.35
CA LEU A 35 -9.62 -8.08 9.40
C LEU A 35 -10.88 -8.68 10.03
N THR A 36 -10.87 -8.93 11.34
CA THR A 36 -11.99 -9.52 12.05
C THR A 36 -12.84 -8.49 12.79
N GLN A 37 -12.61 -7.19 12.55
CA GLN A 37 -13.43 -6.16 13.15
C GLN A 37 -14.90 -6.33 12.76
N SER A 38 -15.81 -5.85 13.60
CA SER A 38 -17.24 -6.04 13.41
C SER A 38 -17.85 -5.17 12.29
N VAL A 39 -17.11 -4.21 11.78
CA VAL A 39 -17.56 -3.29 10.73
C VAL A 39 -17.15 -3.84 9.38
N SER A 40 -18.10 -3.92 8.45
CA SER A 40 -17.80 -4.38 7.09
C SER A 40 -17.04 -3.32 6.31
N PHE A 41 -16.20 -3.79 5.39
CA PHE A 41 -15.41 -2.90 4.54
C PHE A 41 -16.30 -2.33 3.43
N HIS A 42 -16.28 -1.01 3.27
CA HIS A 42 -17.08 -0.33 2.26
C HIS A 42 -16.55 -0.61 0.85
N THR A 43 -17.45 -0.81 -0.10
CA THR A 43 -17.12 -0.99 -1.52
C THR A 43 -17.11 0.38 -2.20
N PHE A 44 -15.92 0.87 -2.54
CA PHE A 44 -15.76 2.16 -3.23
C PHE A 44 -15.89 2.01 -4.75
N THR A 45 -15.40 0.91 -5.29
CA THR A 45 -15.49 0.58 -6.71
C THR A 45 -15.81 -0.91 -6.83
N ARG A 46 -16.09 -1.35 -8.06
CA ARG A 46 -16.28 -2.79 -8.29
C ARG A 46 -15.00 -3.60 -8.07
N TYR A 47 -13.84 -2.94 -7.97
CA TYR A 47 -12.55 -3.61 -7.76
C TYR A 47 -12.14 -3.64 -6.29
N THR A 48 -12.88 -2.99 -5.40
CA THR A 48 -12.54 -2.97 -3.97
C THR A 48 -12.59 -4.39 -3.41
N ILE A 49 -11.49 -4.79 -2.75
CA ILE A 49 -11.43 -6.08 -2.08
C ILE A 49 -11.99 -5.89 -0.68
N THR A 50 -13.10 -6.60 -0.37
CA THR A 50 -13.80 -6.45 0.90
C THR A 50 -13.87 -7.73 1.73
N GLU A 51 -13.45 -8.86 1.17
CA GLU A 51 -13.46 -10.14 1.86
C GLU A 51 -12.20 -10.31 2.70
N PRO A 52 -12.32 -10.54 4.03
CA PRO A 52 -11.15 -10.69 4.90
C PRO A 52 -10.13 -11.72 4.42
N ASP A 53 -10.60 -12.88 3.92
CA ASP A 53 -9.68 -13.91 3.42
C ASP A 53 -8.90 -13.44 2.20
N ARG A 54 -9.53 -12.70 1.30
CA ARG A 54 -8.86 -12.13 0.14
C ARG A 54 -7.87 -11.04 0.54
N LEU A 55 -8.21 -10.23 1.52
CA LEU A 55 -7.31 -9.21 2.06
C LEU A 55 -6.09 -9.85 2.73
N ARG A 56 -6.30 -10.97 3.42
CA ARG A 56 -5.21 -11.74 4.03
C ARG A 56 -4.25 -12.30 2.96
N GLN A 57 -4.80 -12.82 1.87
CA GLN A 57 -4.02 -13.28 0.73
C GLN A 57 -3.25 -12.14 0.08
N GLU A 58 -3.90 -10.99 -0.09
CA GLU A 58 -3.28 -9.79 -0.65
C GLU A 58 -2.09 -9.34 0.21
N ALA A 59 -2.26 -9.30 1.53
CA ALA A 59 -1.20 -8.94 2.45
C ALA A 59 0.01 -9.88 2.35
N ALA A 60 -0.24 -11.19 2.25
CA ALA A 60 0.82 -12.19 2.08
C ALA A 60 1.58 -11.97 0.76
N LEU A 61 0.85 -11.68 -0.30
CA LEU A 61 1.43 -11.44 -1.62
C LEU A 61 2.29 -10.17 -1.63
N ILE A 62 1.83 -9.12 -0.97
CA ILE A 62 2.58 -7.87 -0.85
C ILE A 62 3.89 -8.08 -0.08
N ARG A 63 3.86 -8.85 1.01
CA ARG A 63 5.08 -9.20 1.74
C ARG A 63 6.09 -9.92 0.85
N GLU A 64 5.62 -10.80 0.00
CA GLU A 64 6.45 -11.56 -0.92
C GLU A 64 7.04 -10.67 -2.02
N LYS A 65 6.20 -9.83 -2.64
CA LYS A 65 6.61 -8.97 -3.75
C LYS A 65 7.38 -7.72 -3.30
N GLY A 66 7.08 -7.22 -2.11
CA GLY A 66 7.69 -5.99 -1.59
C GLY A 66 7.02 -4.70 -2.08
N PHE A 67 5.86 -4.80 -2.71
CA PHE A 67 5.08 -3.63 -3.12
C PHE A 67 3.60 -3.98 -3.19
N SER A 68 2.76 -2.97 -3.09
CA SER A 68 1.31 -3.08 -3.27
C SER A 68 0.87 -2.37 -4.53
N VAL A 69 -0.30 -2.76 -5.03
CA VAL A 69 -0.97 -2.05 -6.12
C VAL A 69 -2.40 -1.76 -5.69
N ASP A 70 -2.78 -0.50 -5.79
CA ASP A 70 -4.18 -0.09 -5.75
C ASP A 70 -4.65 -0.05 -7.20
N ASN A 71 -5.41 -1.05 -7.61
CA ASN A 71 -5.91 -1.20 -8.97
C ASN A 71 -7.33 -0.66 -9.07
N GLU A 72 -7.48 0.66 -9.00
CA GLU A 72 -8.77 1.34 -9.02
C GLU A 72 -9.70 0.86 -7.88
N GLU A 73 -9.11 0.48 -6.74
CA GLU A 73 -9.85 -0.10 -5.63
C GLU A 73 -10.53 0.94 -4.76
N HIS A 74 -9.98 2.15 -4.72
CA HIS A 74 -10.52 3.27 -3.97
C HIS A 74 -11.24 4.28 -4.86
N GLU A 75 -10.74 4.49 -6.07
CA GLU A 75 -11.29 5.48 -6.99
C GLU A 75 -11.09 4.99 -8.44
N TYR A 76 -12.15 5.04 -9.23
CA TYR A 76 -12.06 4.70 -10.65
C TYR A 76 -11.09 5.63 -11.37
N GLY A 77 -10.29 5.07 -12.27
CA GLY A 77 -9.34 5.82 -13.08
C GLY A 77 -8.02 6.14 -12.38
N VAL A 78 -7.86 5.77 -11.12
CA VAL A 78 -6.65 6.03 -10.32
C VAL A 78 -6.00 4.71 -9.93
N LYS A 79 -4.72 4.57 -10.26
CA LYS A 79 -3.88 3.47 -9.79
C LYS A 79 -2.72 4.00 -8.98
N CYS A 80 -2.27 3.21 -8.03
CA CYS A 80 -1.15 3.57 -7.17
C CYS A 80 -0.28 2.34 -6.94
N VAL A 81 1.01 2.57 -6.76
CA VAL A 81 1.96 1.55 -6.32
C VAL A 81 2.57 2.03 -5.03
N GLY A 82 2.59 1.19 -4.01
CA GLY A 82 3.13 1.52 -2.69
C GLY A 82 4.25 0.59 -2.29
N VAL A 83 5.23 1.10 -1.55
CA VAL A 83 6.33 0.32 -1.00
C VAL A 83 6.54 0.66 0.46
N PRO A 84 6.99 -0.30 1.28
CA PRO A 84 7.33 -0.03 2.65
C PRO A 84 8.72 0.61 2.76
N VAL A 85 8.91 1.41 3.79
CA VAL A 85 10.23 1.77 4.28
C VAL A 85 10.36 1.10 5.64
N LEU A 86 11.13 0.01 5.68
CA LEU A 86 11.30 -0.77 6.90
C LEU A 86 12.36 -0.10 7.74
N LEU A 87 11.94 0.54 8.82
CA LEU A 87 12.82 1.29 9.69
C LEU A 87 13.68 0.33 10.53
N PRO A 88 15.02 0.52 10.54
CA PRO A 88 15.87 -0.33 11.37
C PRO A 88 15.53 -0.16 12.85
N GLU A 89 15.54 -1.25 13.58
CA GLU A 89 15.35 -1.24 15.03
C GLU A 89 14.01 -0.67 15.52
N SER A 90 13.00 -0.62 14.63
CA SER A 90 11.67 -0.17 14.96
C SER A 90 10.63 -1.16 14.44
N SER A 91 9.55 -1.34 15.20
CA SER A 91 8.40 -2.10 14.74
C SER A 91 7.47 -1.27 13.85
N GLN A 92 7.77 0.02 13.72
CA GLN A 92 6.96 0.91 12.89
C GLN A 92 7.31 0.76 11.43
N VAL A 93 6.29 0.90 10.58
CA VAL A 93 6.42 0.84 9.13
C VAL A 93 6.03 2.20 8.58
N ALA A 94 6.93 2.78 7.81
CA ALA A 94 6.59 3.92 6.96
C ALA A 94 6.36 3.39 5.54
N ALA A 95 5.70 4.17 4.71
CA ALA A 95 5.43 3.79 3.33
C ALA A 95 5.34 5.02 2.46
N PHE A 96 5.63 4.85 1.18
CA PHE A 96 5.35 5.89 0.20
C PHE A 96 4.87 5.27 -1.10
N SER A 97 4.26 6.07 -1.95
CA SER A 97 3.60 5.57 -3.14
C SER A 97 3.72 6.55 -4.31
N ALA A 98 3.48 6.01 -5.49
CA ALA A 98 3.26 6.81 -6.70
C ALA A 98 1.83 6.58 -7.15
N SER A 99 1.11 7.65 -7.44
CA SER A 99 -0.28 7.63 -7.90
C SER A 99 -0.39 8.32 -9.25
N GLY A 100 -1.33 7.88 -10.05
CA GLY A 100 -1.55 8.50 -11.35
C GLY A 100 -2.79 7.97 -12.04
N PRO A 101 -3.05 8.43 -13.27
CA PRO A 101 -4.13 7.87 -14.06
C PRO A 101 -3.87 6.40 -14.36
N ALA A 102 -4.92 5.59 -14.40
CA ALA A 102 -4.79 4.14 -14.57
C ALA A 102 -3.96 3.78 -15.81
N SER A 103 -4.09 4.56 -16.89
CA SER A 103 -3.34 4.33 -18.11
C SER A 103 -1.82 4.46 -17.98
N ALA A 104 -1.33 5.14 -16.95
CA ALA A 104 0.10 5.29 -16.70
C ALA A 104 0.72 4.05 -16.02
N PHE A 105 -0.09 3.04 -15.70
CA PHE A 105 0.34 1.84 -14.97
C PHE A 105 0.09 0.57 -15.79
N ASP A 106 0.01 0.67 -17.10
CA ASP A 106 -0.23 -0.49 -17.96
C ASP A 106 1.06 -1.23 -18.28
N GLY A 107 0.94 -2.56 -18.44
CA GLY A 107 2.04 -3.40 -18.90
C GLY A 107 3.27 -3.30 -18.01
N SER A 108 4.43 -3.08 -18.66
CA SER A 108 5.71 -2.97 -17.94
C SER A 108 5.87 -1.69 -17.13
N ASP A 109 4.99 -0.70 -17.32
CA ASP A 109 5.05 0.55 -16.56
C ASP A 109 4.88 0.30 -15.06
N LEU A 110 4.00 -0.62 -14.69
CA LEU A 110 3.79 -0.99 -13.29
C LEU A 110 5.06 -1.55 -12.67
N GLU A 111 5.70 -2.48 -13.36
CA GLU A 111 6.93 -3.13 -12.89
C GLU A 111 8.07 -2.13 -12.75
N GLN A 112 8.21 -1.21 -13.69
CA GLN A 112 9.24 -0.18 -13.66
C GLN A 112 9.03 0.77 -12.49
N LYS A 113 7.78 1.18 -12.24
CA LYS A 113 7.45 2.04 -11.12
C LYS A 113 7.72 1.35 -9.78
N ALA A 114 7.32 0.09 -9.66
CA ALA A 114 7.59 -0.69 -8.46
C ALA A 114 9.09 -0.80 -8.19
N LYS A 115 9.88 -1.05 -9.21
CA LYS A 115 11.33 -1.14 -9.11
C LYS A 115 11.94 0.18 -8.65
N ALA A 116 11.53 1.28 -9.25
CA ALA A 116 12.03 2.61 -8.89
C ALA A 116 11.69 2.97 -7.45
N LEU A 117 10.46 2.65 -7.01
CA LEU A 117 10.05 2.90 -5.63
C LEU A 117 10.81 2.04 -4.63
N LYS A 118 11.09 0.78 -4.97
CA LYS A 118 11.90 -0.10 -4.12
C LYS A 118 13.32 0.42 -3.95
N GLU A 119 13.93 0.90 -5.03
CA GLU A 119 15.26 1.49 -4.99
C GLU A 119 15.27 2.73 -4.10
N ALA A 120 14.27 3.59 -4.24
CA ALA A 120 14.11 4.77 -3.39
C ALA A 120 13.91 4.40 -1.91
N SER A 121 13.13 3.36 -1.65
CA SER A 121 12.91 2.85 -0.30
C SER A 121 14.22 2.38 0.35
N PHE A 122 15.02 1.65 -0.41
CA PHE A 122 16.33 1.20 0.05
C PHE A 122 17.23 2.38 0.42
N LEU A 123 17.28 3.40 -0.43
CA LEU A 123 18.10 4.60 -0.19
C LEU A 123 17.60 5.36 1.04
N MET A 124 16.28 5.48 1.22
CA MET A 124 15.70 6.10 2.41
C MET A 124 16.11 5.36 3.68
N ARG A 125 16.02 4.03 3.65
CA ARG A 125 16.39 3.20 4.79
C ARG A 125 17.86 3.39 5.16
N GLU A 126 18.75 3.37 4.18
CA GLU A 126 20.17 3.58 4.40
C GLU A 126 20.46 4.96 4.99
N ARG A 127 19.77 5.97 4.48
CA ARG A 127 19.90 7.34 4.99
C ARG A 127 19.45 7.45 6.45
N LEU A 128 18.33 6.81 6.78
CA LEU A 128 17.79 6.83 8.15
C LEU A 128 18.73 6.12 9.13
N ARG A 129 19.40 5.09 8.70
CA ARG A 129 20.39 4.39 9.54
C ARG A 129 21.55 5.30 9.95
N THR A 130 21.96 6.21 9.09
CA THR A 130 23.08 7.11 9.36
C THR A 130 22.67 8.32 10.22
N LEU A 131 21.36 8.56 10.36
CA LEU A 131 20.84 9.66 11.16
C LEU A 131 20.47 9.24 12.58
N ALA A 132 20.46 7.94 12.85
CA ALA A 132 20.06 7.41 14.14
C ALA A 132 21.20 7.52 15.17
#